data_bd9e76285a8ad5f4851d413aa62360a4
#
_entry.id   bd9e76285a8ad5f4851d413aa62360a4
#
_cell.length_a   1.000
_cell.length_b   1.000
_cell.length_c   1.000
_cell.angle_alpha   90.00
_cell.angle_beta   90.00
_cell.angle_gamma   90.00
#
_symmetry.space_group_name_H-M   'P 1'
#
loop_
_entity.id
_entity.type
_entity.pdbx_description
1 polymer ?
#
loop_
_entity_poly.entity_id
_entity_poly.type
_entity_poly.pdbx_seq_one_letter_code
_entity_poly.pdbx_strand_id
1 'polypeptide(L)'
;ISGFAFLYFLIGCILTVLIWLLLLIFPAPKRIKQHWLRHVLRAFTGSLVYAMANTSKDIQGYVPAIKDQPAIIIANHASFIDILAMLMFSSNVVMMTNRWVWNSPFFGRAVRYAGYLRTEDGVEVNTERVREAMAQGLSVIIFPEGTRTKDGTIGRFHKGAFHIAEALQVPIVPVVLHGFGKAMSKNDALLKNALLTIRTLPVIQPSDPQFGEGDRERTKKISAWYKAKYEEIRSTKEGPVWYHEQLMRNFMYKGPVLEWHTRIKARMDAGLHDLLHKRIPIDARIVDLGSGHGMVSFLLGWSAPDRVIQGYERDADKVAIANNAYSRSPNVTFSVADLEGLIPPPADAYILKDVLHYLPPI
;
A
#
# COMPACT_ATOMS: atom_id res chain seq x y z
N ILE A 1 12.25 -7.09 -15.59
CA ILE A 1 11.33 -7.63 -14.55
C ILE A 1 9.89 -7.30 -14.90
N SER A 2 9.50 -6.04 -15.15
CA SER A 2 8.11 -5.66 -15.47
C SER A 2 7.59 -6.34 -16.74
N GLY A 3 8.40 -6.42 -17.81
CA GLY A 3 8.03 -7.13 -19.03
C GLY A 3 7.80 -8.63 -18.81
N PHE A 4 8.63 -9.27 -17.99
CA PHE A 4 8.46 -10.68 -17.62
C PHE A 4 7.16 -10.87 -16.81
N ALA A 5 6.90 -10.04 -15.81
CA ALA A 5 5.69 -10.12 -14.99
C ALA A 5 4.41 -9.90 -15.82
N PHE A 6 4.46 -8.98 -16.79
CA PHE A 6 3.35 -8.74 -17.71
C PHE A 6 3.11 -9.93 -18.66
N LEU A 7 4.19 -10.48 -19.24
CA LEU A 7 4.10 -11.66 -20.10
C LEU A 7 3.57 -12.88 -19.33
N TYR A 8 4.08 -13.09 -18.10
CA TYR A 8 3.60 -14.13 -17.21
C TYR A 8 2.11 -13.98 -16.89
N PHE A 9 1.67 -12.73 -16.61
CA PHE A 9 0.26 -12.42 -16.39
C PHE A 9 -0.59 -12.74 -17.62
N LEU A 10 -0.15 -12.33 -18.80
CA LEU A 10 -0.87 -12.57 -20.07
C LEU A 10 -1.01 -14.07 -20.36
N ILE A 11 0.08 -14.82 -20.23
CA ILE A 11 0.08 -16.30 -20.43
C ILE A 11 -0.86 -16.94 -19.40
N GLY A 12 -0.80 -16.54 -18.13
CA GLY A 12 -1.67 -17.08 -17.10
C GLY A 12 -3.16 -16.77 -17.34
N CYS A 13 -3.48 -15.59 -17.87
CA CYS A 13 -4.85 -15.27 -18.30
C CYS A 13 -5.33 -16.20 -19.42
N ILE A 14 -4.48 -16.43 -20.44
CA ILE A 14 -4.79 -17.35 -21.55
C ILE A 14 -5.01 -18.77 -21.02
N LEU A 15 -4.12 -19.28 -20.18
CA LEU A 15 -4.22 -20.61 -19.59
C LEU A 15 -5.50 -20.72 -18.72
N THR A 16 -5.83 -19.70 -17.94
CA THR A 16 -7.07 -19.68 -17.14
C THR A 16 -8.32 -19.78 -18.04
N VAL A 17 -8.33 -19.07 -19.17
CA VAL A 17 -9.44 -19.14 -20.13
C VAL A 17 -9.50 -20.52 -20.78
N LEU A 18 -8.38 -21.10 -21.17
CA LEU A 18 -8.34 -22.47 -21.74
C LEU A 18 -8.85 -23.51 -20.74
N ILE A 19 -8.40 -23.44 -19.49
CA ILE A 19 -8.91 -24.30 -18.41
C ILE A 19 -10.41 -24.11 -18.22
N TRP A 20 -10.90 -22.87 -18.19
CA TRP A 20 -12.33 -22.59 -18.10
C TRP A 20 -13.10 -23.23 -19.26
N LEU A 21 -12.63 -23.14 -20.51
CA LEU A 21 -13.26 -23.77 -21.67
C LEU A 21 -13.28 -25.30 -21.53
N LEU A 22 -12.19 -25.91 -21.07
CA LEU A 22 -12.15 -27.35 -20.78
C LEU A 22 -13.16 -27.74 -19.69
N LEU A 23 -13.29 -26.93 -18.63
CA LEU A 23 -14.27 -27.17 -17.57
C LEU A 23 -15.71 -27.07 -18.06
N LEU A 24 -16.02 -26.31 -19.13
CA LEU A 24 -17.36 -26.26 -19.69
C LEU A 24 -17.79 -27.63 -20.26
N ILE A 25 -16.84 -28.34 -20.90
CA ILE A 25 -17.09 -29.64 -21.55
C ILE A 25 -17.07 -30.80 -20.53
N PHE A 26 -16.30 -30.64 -19.43
CA PHE A 26 -16.12 -31.68 -18.44
C PHE A 26 -17.45 -32.08 -17.75
N PRO A 27 -17.79 -33.37 -17.59
CA PRO A 27 -19.03 -33.84 -17.01
C PRO A 27 -19.03 -33.76 -15.47
N ALA A 28 -19.16 -32.56 -14.90
CA ALA A 28 -19.24 -32.33 -13.45
C ALA A 28 -20.29 -31.26 -13.13
N PRO A 29 -20.88 -31.27 -11.92
CA PRO A 29 -21.77 -30.21 -11.45
C PRO A 29 -21.13 -28.83 -11.52
N LYS A 30 -21.92 -27.79 -11.85
CA LYS A 30 -21.44 -26.40 -12.01
C LYS A 30 -20.67 -25.91 -10.78
N ARG A 31 -21.12 -26.23 -9.57
CA ARG A 31 -20.46 -25.84 -8.31
C ARG A 31 -19.03 -26.39 -8.21
N ILE A 32 -18.81 -27.63 -8.59
CA ILE A 32 -17.50 -28.29 -8.59
C ILE A 32 -16.58 -27.62 -9.62
N LYS A 33 -17.07 -27.36 -10.83
CA LYS A 33 -16.31 -26.66 -11.87
C LYS A 33 -15.91 -25.24 -11.44
N GLN A 34 -16.82 -24.52 -10.80
CA GLN A 34 -16.55 -23.19 -10.25
C GLN A 34 -15.50 -23.24 -9.15
N HIS A 35 -15.56 -24.24 -8.27
CA HIS A 35 -14.56 -24.43 -7.22
C HIS A 35 -13.18 -24.71 -7.82
N TRP A 36 -13.08 -25.59 -8.82
CA TRP A 36 -11.81 -25.86 -9.53
C TRP A 36 -11.26 -24.59 -10.20
N LEU A 37 -12.11 -23.82 -10.88
CA LEU A 37 -11.67 -22.57 -11.50
C LEU A 37 -11.15 -21.56 -10.47
N ARG A 38 -11.78 -21.45 -9.31
CA ARG A 38 -11.29 -20.61 -8.21
C ARG A 38 -9.93 -21.11 -7.67
N HIS A 39 -9.71 -22.42 -7.64
CA HIS A 39 -8.39 -22.98 -7.29
C HIS A 39 -7.31 -22.60 -8.30
N VAL A 40 -7.63 -22.66 -9.59
CA VAL A 40 -6.72 -22.20 -10.66
C VAL A 40 -6.41 -20.72 -10.52
N LEU A 41 -7.42 -19.88 -10.32
CA LEU A 41 -7.25 -18.45 -10.10
C LEU A 41 -6.37 -18.17 -8.87
N ARG A 42 -6.61 -18.85 -7.75
CA ARG A 42 -5.78 -18.75 -6.54
C ARG A 42 -4.33 -19.13 -6.80
N ALA A 43 -4.09 -20.27 -7.45
CA ALA A 43 -2.74 -20.73 -7.76
C ALA A 43 -2.02 -19.76 -8.70
N PHE A 44 -2.69 -19.30 -9.73
CA PHE A 44 -2.15 -18.34 -10.70
C PHE A 44 -1.83 -16.99 -10.03
N THR A 45 -2.75 -16.41 -9.26
CA THR A 45 -2.51 -15.12 -8.61
C THR A 45 -1.40 -15.23 -7.56
N GLY A 46 -1.34 -16.32 -6.82
CA GLY A 46 -0.28 -16.60 -5.86
C GLY A 46 1.09 -16.72 -6.55
N SER A 47 1.19 -17.54 -7.60
CA SER A 47 2.44 -17.71 -8.36
C SER A 47 2.92 -16.37 -8.95
N LEU A 48 2.02 -15.55 -9.47
CA LEU A 48 2.35 -14.24 -10.02
C LEU A 48 2.88 -13.27 -8.94
N VAL A 49 2.22 -13.18 -7.77
CA VAL A 49 2.68 -12.33 -6.67
C VAL A 49 4.07 -12.76 -6.18
N TYR A 50 4.32 -14.08 -6.07
CA TYR A 50 5.63 -14.58 -5.66
C TYR A 50 6.70 -14.47 -6.75
N ALA A 51 6.34 -14.51 -8.03
CA ALA A 51 7.25 -14.34 -9.17
C ALA A 51 7.76 -12.87 -9.33
N MET A 52 7.17 -11.91 -8.64
CA MET A 52 7.65 -10.51 -8.66
C MET A 52 8.95 -10.37 -7.85
N ALA A 53 10.08 -10.68 -8.48
CA ALA A 53 11.41 -10.77 -7.84
C ALA A 53 11.90 -9.43 -7.25
N ASN A 54 11.39 -8.29 -7.73
CA ASN A 54 11.73 -6.95 -7.22
C ASN A 54 10.87 -6.50 -6.04
N THR A 55 10.00 -7.38 -5.53
CA THR A 55 9.21 -7.08 -4.34
C THR A 55 9.50 -8.10 -3.24
N SER A 56 9.74 -7.61 -2.02
CA SER A 56 9.73 -8.44 -0.82
C SER A 56 8.31 -8.52 -0.25
N LYS A 57 8.00 -9.58 0.48
CA LYS A 57 6.67 -9.86 1.01
C LYS A 57 6.74 -10.02 2.52
N ASP A 58 5.89 -9.31 3.24
CA ASP A 58 5.69 -9.41 4.67
C ASP A 58 4.20 -9.69 4.93
N ILE A 59 3.88 -10.98 5.01
CA ILE A 59 2.51 -11.45 5.14
C ILE A 59 2.32 -11.98 6.55
N GLN A 60 1.47 -11.34 7.33
CA GLN A 60 1.14 -11.77 8.68
C GLN A 60 -0.38 -11.86 8.86
N GLY A 61 -0.80 -12.92 9.54
CA GLY A 61 -2.21 -13.19 9.77
C GLY A 61 -2.86 -13.77 8.51
N TYR A 62 -2.54 -15.02 8.21
CA TYR A 62 -3.40 -15.81 7.31
C TYR A 62 -4.79 -15.86 7.94
N VAL A 63 -5.82 -15.64 7.14
CA VAL A 63 -7.20 -15.50 7.60
C VAL A 63 -7.79 -16.89 7.98
N PRO A 64 -7.55 -17.44 9.20
CA PRO A 64 -8.20 -18.67 9.65
C PRO A 64 -9.72 -18.51 9.72
N ALA A 65 -10.18 -17.29 10.04
CA ALA A 65 -11.59 -16.95 10.16
C ALA A 65 -12.44 -17.19 8.89
N ILE A 66 -11.83 -17.23 7.70
CA ILE A 66 -12.55 -17.51 6.44
C ILE A 66 -12.87 -18.99 6.26
N LYS A 67 -12.22 -19.89 7.00
CA LYS A 67 -12.44 -21.34 6.86
C LYS A 67 -13.72 -21.81 7.57
N ASP A 68 -14.00 -21.20 8.70
CA ASP A 68 -15.03 -21.71 9.61
C ASP A 68 -16.37 -20.99 9.45
N GLN A 69 -16.35 -19.74 9.00
CA GLN A 69 -17.54 -18.93 8.76
C GLN A 69 -17.32 -17.98 7.57
N PRO A 70 -18.22 -17.97 6.57
CA PRO A 70 -18.21 -16.97 5.50
C PRO A 70 -18.28 -15.53 6.04
N ALA A 71 -17.50 -14.63 5.47
CA ALA A 71 -17.37 -13.27 5.92
C ALA A 71 -17.29 -12.28 4.75
N ILE A 72 -17.55 -11.01 5.02
CA ILE A 72 -17.15 -9.92 4.12
C ILE A 72 -15.72 -9.53 4.42
N ILE A 73 -14.85 -9.66 3.43
CA ILE A 73 -13.45 -9.27 3.53
C ILE A 73 -13.29 -7.90 2.92
N ILE A 74 -12.87 -6.91 3.71
CA ILE A 74 -12.58 -5.57 3.20
C ILE A 74 -11.08 -5.33 3.11
N ALA A 75 -10.64 -4.65 2.05
CA ALA A 75 -9.26 -4.23 1.88
C ALA A 75 -9.19 -2.84 1.25
N ASN A 76 -8.11 -2.09 1.51
CA ASN A 76 -7.83 -0.85 0.79
C ASN A 76 -7.32 -1.14 -0.64
N HIS A 77 -7.47 -0.17 -1.54
CA HIS A 77 -7.22 -0.36 -2.96
C HIS A 77 -6.34 0.74 -3.56
N ALA A 78 -5.06 0.43 -3.76
CA ALA A 78 -4.06 1.35 -4.32
C ALA A 78 -3.46 0.84 -5.65
N SER A 79 -3.53 -0.48 -5.89
CA SER A 79 -2.83 -1.15 -6.99
C SER A 79 -3.71 -2.21 -7.68
N PHE A 80 -3.36 -2.57 -8.91
CA PHE A 80 -3.89 -3.76 -9.55
C PHE A 80 -3.45 -5.06 -8.83
N ILE A 81 -2.25 -5.03 -8.22
CA ILE A 81 -1.69 -6.17 -7.49
C ILE A 81 -2.52 -6.52 -6.24
N ASP A 82 -3.30 -5.56 -5.69
CA ASP A 82 -4.18 -5.81 -4.54
C ASP A 82 -5.18 -6.94 -4.82
N ILE A 83 -5.74 -6.96 -6.04
CA ILE A 83 -6.67 -8.00 -6.49
C ILE A 83 -5.99 -9.37 -6.47
N LEU A 84 -4.77 -9.45 -7.01
CA LEU A 84 -3.99 -10.68 -7.07
C LEU A 84 -3.65 -11.18 -5.66
N ALA A 85 -3.23 -10.26 -4.79
CA ALA A 85 -2.87 -10.56 -3.41
C ALA A 85 -4.06 -11.07 -2.59
N MET A 86 -5.25 -10.49 -2.79
CA MET A 86 -6.44 -10.93 -2.07
C MET A 86 -6.94 -12.30 -2.55
N LEU A 87 -6.79 -12.62 -3.84
CA LEU A 87 -7.22 -13.90 -4.41
C LEU A 87 -6.27 -15.07 -4.11
N MET A 88 -5.01 -14.80 -3.81
CA MET A 88 -4.03 -15.87 -3.58
C MET A 88 -4.27 -16.64 -2.27
N PHE A 89 -5.02 -16.11 -1.31
CA PHE A 89 -5.18 -16.72 0.01
C PHE A 89 -6.15 -17.87 0.07
N SER A 90 -7.26 -17.80 -0.67
CA SER A 90 -8.30 -18.83 -0.60
C SER A 90 -9.04 -19.02 -1.93
N SER A 91 -9.43 -20.25 -2.22
CA SER A 91 -10.37 -20.57 -3.31
C SER A 91 -11.84 -20.46 -2.87
N ASN A 92 -12.09 -20.32 -1.56
CA ASN A 92 -13.43 -20.12 -1.02
C ASN A 92 -13.78 -18.64 -0.90
N VAL A 93 -13.26 -17.82 -1.81
CA VAL A 93 -13.59 -16.41 -1.92
C VAL A 93 -14.07 -16.07 -3.32
N VAL A 94 -14.98 -15.12 -3.39
CA VAL A 94 -15.37 -14.42 -4.61
C VAL A 94 -15.17 -12.93 -4.38
N MET A 95 -15.06 -12.16 -5.46
CA MET A 95 -14.79 -10.72 -5.36
C MET A 95 -15.93 -9.93 -5.97
N MET A 96 -16.27 -8.81 -5.35
CA MET A 96 -17.11 -7.80 -5.97
C MET A 96 -16.27 -6.96 -6.91
N THR A 97 -16.59 -6.98 -8.21
CA THR A 97 -15.79 -6.38 -9.27
C THR A 97 -16.53 -5.24 -9.96
N ASN A 98 -15.78 -4.30 -10.50
CA ASN A 98 -16.32 -3.23 -11.32
C ASN A 98 -16.56 -3.67 -12.77
N ARG A 99 -17.23 -2.79 -13.54
CA ARG A 99 -17.58 -3.00 -14.96
C ARG A 99 -16.37 -3.35 -15.84
N TRP A 100 -15.19 -2.77 -15.56
CA TRP A 100 -13.99 -3.02 -16.36
C TRP A 100 -13.53 -4.47 -16.27
N VAL A 101 -13.45 -5.03 -15.06
CA VAL A 101 -13.10 -6.45 -14.84
C VAL A 101 -14.19 -7.36 -15.42
N TRP A 102 -15.45 -7.03 -15.15
CA TRP A 102 -16.61 -7.81 -15.58
C TRP A 102 -16.72 -7.95 -17.10
N ASN A 103 -16.43 -6.86 -17.84
CA ASN A 103 -16.51 -6.83 -19.30
C ASN A 103 -15.15 -7.11 -19.98
N SER A 104 -14.12 -7.49 -19.24
CA SER A 104 -12.82 -7.81 -19.83
C SER A 104 -12.95 -8.91 -20.89
N PRO A 105 -12.43 -8.69 -22.12
CA PRO A 105 -12.46 -9.71 -23.17
C PRO A 105 -11.62 -10.92 -22.82
N PHE A 106 -10.54 -10.73 -22.04
CA PHE A 106 -9.56 -11.77 -21.73
C PHE A 106 -10.01 -12.69 -20.60
N PHE A 107 -10.63 -12.17 -19.54
CA PHE A 107 -10.95 -12.96 -18.35
C PHE A 107 -12.36 -12.73 -17.78
N GLY A 108 -13.11 -11.77 -18.30
CA GLY A 108 -14.42 -11.42 -17.76
C GLY A 108 -15.41 -12.58 -17.76
N ARG A 109 -15.39 -13.43 -18.79
CA ARG A 109 -16.25 -14.64 -18.85
C ARG A 109 -15.87 -15.67 -17.79
N ALA A 110 -14.57 -15.90 -17.58
CA ALA A 110 -14.08 -16.83 -16.57
C ALA A 110 -14.38 -16.33 -15.14
N VAL A 111 -14.23 -15.02 -14.89
CA VAL A 111 -14.55 -14.37 -13.62
C VAL A 111 -16.05 -14.49 -13.31
N ARG A 112 -16.93 -14.21 -14.27
CA ARG A 112 -18.38 -14.41 -14.12
C ARG A 112 -18.74 -15.87 -13.84
N TYR A 113 -18.11 -16.79 -14.57
CA TYR A 113 -18.34 -18.23 -14.35
C TYR A 113 -17.85 -18.68 -12.98
N ALA A 114 -16.76 -18.13 -12.46
CA ALA A 114 -16.23 -18.40 -11.12
C ALA A 114 -17.16 -17.92 -9.98
N GLY A 115 -18.21 -17.15 -10.31
CA GLY A 115 -19.22 -16.67 -9.34
C GLY A 115 -18.93 -15.29 -8.74
N TYR A 116 -18.04 -14.49 -9.39
CA TYR A 116 -17.76 -13.13 -8.93
C TYR A 116 -18.99 -12.24 -9.10
N LEU A 117 -19.07 -11.15 -8.33
CA LEU A 117 -20.22 -10.27 -8.26
C LEU A 117 -19.91 -8.93 -8.95
N ARG A 118 -20.93 -8.22 -9.39
CA ARG A 118 -20.80 -6.94 -10.07
C ARG A 118 -21.30 -5.80 -9.19
N THR A 119 -20.45 -4.80 -8.95
CA THR A 119 -20.77 -3.68 -8.05
C THR A 119 -21.97 -2.86 -8.53
N GLU A 120 -22.11 -2.66 -9.85
CA GLU A 120 -23.13 -1.80 -10.44
C GLU A 120 -24.55 -2.37 -10.44
N ASP A 121 -24.74 -3.61 -10.01
CA ASP A 121 -26.07 -4.24 -9.94
C ASP A 121 -26.95 -3.70 -8.79
N GLY A 122 -26.41 -2.81 -7.97
CA GLY A 122 -27.09 -2.21 -6.83
C GLY A 122 -26.90 -3.00 -5.53
N VAL A 123 -27.20 -2.34 -4.39
CA VAL A 123 -26.90 -2.92 -3.08
C VAL A 123 -27.88 -4.03 -2.71
N GLU A 124 -29.15 -3.91 -3.08
CA GLU A 124 -30.20 -4.89 -2.80
C GLU A 124 -29.93 -6.20 -3.53
N VAL A 125 -29.66 -6.12 -4.84
CA VAL A 125 -29.34 -7.29 -5.67
C VAL A 125 -28.04 -7.94 -5.19
N ASN A 126 -27.04 -7.15 -4.85
CA ASN A 126 -25.78 -7.66 -4.35
C ASN A 126 -25.92 -8.29 -2.96
N THR A 127 -26.79 -7.79 -2.09
CA THR A 127 -27.06 -8.42 -0.79
C THR A 127 -27.57 -9.85 -0.96
N GLU A 128 -28.51 -10.06 -1.90
CA GLU A 128 -29.03 -11.41 -2.16
C GLU A 128 -27.94 -12.32 -2.76
N ARG A 129 -27.20 -11.85 -3.74
CA ARG A 129 -26.09 -12.63 -4.33
C ARG A 129 -24.99 -12.97 -3.33
N VAL A 130 -24.69 -12.07 -2.40
CA VAL A 130 -23.74 -12.33 -1.32
C VAL A 130 -24.29 -13.40 -0.38
N ARG A 131 -25.60 -13.36 -0.05
CA ARG A 131 -26.28 -14.41 0.73
C ARG A 131 -26.15 -15.78 0.04
N GLU A 132 -26.42 -15.82 -1.27
CA GLU A 132 -26.27 -17.06 -2.06
C GLU A 132 -24.83 -17.58 -2.09
N ALA A 133 -23.84 -16.69 -2.19
CA ALA A 133 -22.43 -17.05 -2.15
C ALA A 133 -22.03 -17.61 -0.78
N MET A 134 -22.48 -16.95 0.30
CA MET A 134 -22.21 -17.39 1.67
C MET A 134 -22.88 -18.72 2.02
N ALA A 135 -24.08 -18.96 1.50
CA ALA A 135 -24.74 -20.26 1.61
C ALA A 135 -23.97 -21.41 0.91
N GLN A 136 -23.05 -21.07 0.01
CA GLN A 136 -22.11 -22.00 -0.62
C GLN A 136 -20.76 -22.09 0.10
N GLY A 137 -20.60 -21.46 1.27
CA GLY A 137 -19.35 -21.41 2.04
C GLY A 137 -18.32 -20.42 1.48
N LEU A 138 -18.76 -19.41 0.69
CA LEU A 138 -17.86 -18.44 0.08
C LEU A 138 -17.87 -17.12 0.85
N SER A 139 -16.69 -16.59 1.13
CA SER A 139 -16.53 -15.21 1.58
C SER A 139 -16.46 -14.24 0.39
N VAL A 140 -16.83 -12.98 0.62
CA VAL A 140 -16.86 -11.97 -0.44
C VAL A 140 -15.86 -10.86 -0.16
N ILE A 141 -14.92 -10.65 -1.08
CA ILE A 141 -13.93 -9.58 -1.02
C ILE A 141 -14.54 -8.31 -1.64
N ILE A 142 -14.46 -7.22 -0.89
CA ILE A 142 -14.94 -5.91 -1.31
C ILE A 142 -13.86 -4.87 -1.03
N PHE A 143 -13.53 -4.05 -2.02
CA PHE A 143 -12.75 -2.84 -1.84
C PHE A 143 -13.70 -1.68 -1.57
N PRO A 144 -13.84 -1.22 -0.31
CA PRO A 144 -14.90 -0.26 0.04
C PRO A 144 -14.67 1.13 -0.54
N GLU A 145 -13.50 1.41 -1.09
CA GLU A 145 -13.17 2.65 -1.80
C GLU A 145 -13.79 2.72 -3.20
N GLY A 146 -14.20 1.59 -3.77
CA GLY A 146 -14.78 1.48 -5.11
C GLY A 146 -13.82 1.75 -6.27
N THR A 147 -12.69 2.37 -6.02
CA THR A 147 -11.64 2.66 -7.01
C THR A 147 -10.27 2.72 -6.36
N ARG A 148 -9.22 2.50 -7.17
CA ARG A 148 -7.84 2.67 -6.72
C ARG A 148 -7.52 4.12 -6.41
N THR A 149 -6.83 4.40 -5.30
CA THR A 149 -6.27 5.72 -4.98
C THR A 149 -5.04 6.01 -5.85
N LYS A 150 -4.75 7.30 -6.07
CA LYS A 150 -3.61 7.72 -6.91
C LYS A 150 -2.31 7.87 -6.13
N ASP A 151 -2.43 8.25 -4.88
CA ASP A 151 -1.33 8.66 -3.98
C ASP A 151 -0.98 7.59 -2.93
N GLY A 152 -1.68 6.44 -2.95
CA GLY A 152 -1.47 5.36 -1.99
C GLY A 152 -2.12 5.61 -0.62
N THR A 153 -2.81 6.73 -0.44
CA THR A 153 -3.61 6.99 0.77
C THR A 153 -4.90 6.16 0.73
N ILE A 154 -5.53 5.96 1.89
CA ILE A 154 -6.82 5.28 1.95
C ILE A 154 -7.93 6.29 1.68
N GLY A 155 -8.69 6.04 0.62
CA GLY A 155 -9.82 6.84 0.20
C GLY A 155 -11.01 6.78 1.17
N ARG A 156 -12.11 7.37 0.72
CA ARG A 156 -13.38 7.28 1.44
C ARG A 156 -13.99 5.89 1.27
N PHE A 157 -14.43 5.27 2.37
CA PHE A 157 -15.20 4.04 2.31
C PHE A 157 -16.66 4.31 1.98
N HIS A 158 -17.18 3.59 0.99
CA HIS A 158 -18.60 3.56 0.65
C HIS A 158 -19.34 2.58 1.56
N LYS A 159 -20.59 2.89 1.86
CA LYS A 159 -21.40 2.12 2.82
C LYS A 159 -21.83 0.71 2.34
N GLY A 160 -21.73 0.42 1.04
CA GLY A 160 -22.27 -0.82 0.47
C GLY A 160 -21.79 -2.11 1.14
N ALA A 161 -20.48 -2.24 1.40
CA ALA A 161 -19.94 -3.42 2.08
C ALA A 161 -20.49 -3.57 3.51
N PHE A 162 -20.61 -2.47 4.23
CA PHE A 162 -21.08 -2.43 5.62
C PHE A 162 -22.58 -2.67 5.71
N HIS A 163 -23.34 -2.13 4.77
CA HIS A 163 -24.77 -2.40 4.63
C HIS A 163 -25.05 -3.89 4.40
N ILE A 164 -24.33 -4.52 3.47
CA ILE A 164 -24.47 -5.95 3.19
C ILE A 164 -24.10 -6.78 4.43
N ALA A 165 -23.00 -6.44 5.12
CA ALA A 165 -22.58 -7.14 6.33
C ALA A 165 -23.65 -7.08 7.43
N GLU A 166 -24.26 -5.91 7.62
CA GLU A 166 -25.31 -5.70 8.60
C GLU A 166 -26.61 -6.39 8.22
N ALA A 167 -27.07 -6.26 6.97
CA ALA A 167 -28.28 -6.91 6.49
C ALA A 167 -28.22 -8.45 6.57
N LEU A 168 -27.03 -9.02 6.42
CA LEU A 168 -26.81 -10.47 6.50
C LEU A 168 -26.35 -10.95 7.87
N GLN A 169 -26.08 -10.04 8.82
CA GLN A 169 -25.53 -10.35 10.14
C GLN A 169 -24.27 -11.22 10.07
N VAL A 170 -23.33 -10.84 9.18
CA VAL A 170 -22.08 -11.56 8.95
C VAL A 170 -20.87 -10.74 9.39
N PRO A 171 -19.78 -11.41 9.83
CA PRO A 171 -18.58 -10.70 10.25
C PRO A 171 -17.87 -10.01 9.09
N ILE A 172 -17.12 -8.95 9.43
CA ILE A 172 -16.20 -8.26 8.52
C ILE A 172 -14.78 -8.64 8.91
N VAL A 173 -13.98 -9.07 7.93
CA VAL A 173 -12.54 -9.34 8.08
C VAL A 173 -11.77 -8.22 7.36
N PRO A 174 -11.18 -7.27 8.10
CA PRO A 174 -10.40 -6.21 7.50
C PRO A 174 -8.97 -6.70 7.19
N VAL A 175 -8.48 -6.40 5.98
CA VAL A 175 -7.12 -6.73 5.53
C VAL A 175 -6.45 -5.46 5.05
N VAL A 176 -5.32 -5.10 5.66
CA VAL A 176 -4.52 -3.96 5.24
C VAL A 176 -3.49 -4.38 4.21
N LEU A 177 -3.45 -3.67 3.10
CA LEU A 177 -2.48 -3.81 2.02
C LEU A 177 -1.58 -2.57 1.99
N HIS A 178 -0.32 -2.69 2.40
CA HIS A 178 0.65 -1.60 2.41
C HIS A 178 1.80 -1.88 1.42
N GLY A 179 2.29 -0.83 0.74
CA GLY A 179 3.38 -0.94 -0.24
C GLY A 179 2.96 -1.27 -1.66
N PHE A 180 1.73 -1.69 -1.88
CA PHE A 180 1.21 -2.10 -3.19
C PHE A 180 1.12 -0.92 -4.17
N GLY A 181 0.68 0.25 -3.71
CA GLY A 181 0.67 1.48 -4.51
C GLY A 181 2.08 1.95 -4.90
N LYS A 182 3.09 1.69 -4.05
CA LYS A 182 4.49 1.94 -4.36
C LYS A 182 5.02 0.96 -5.41
N ALA A 183 4.68 -0.34 -5.29
CA ALA A 183 5.08 -1.35 -6.25
C ALA A 183 4.53 -1.07 -7.65
N MET A 184 3.26 -0.69 -7.76
CA MET A 184 2.62 -0.33 -9.02
C MET A 184 1.41 0.56 -8.75
N SER A 185 1.56 1.87 -8.95
CA SER A 185 0.48 2.83 -8.75
C SER A 185 -0.60 2.71 -9.82
N LYS A 186 -1.72 3.43 -9.63
CA LYS A 186 -2.86 3.39 -10.55
C LYS A 186 -2.51 3.71 -12.00
N ASN A 187 -1.55 4.59 -12.20
CA ASN A 187 -1.17 5.11 -13.52
C ASN A 187 0.17 4.54 -14.02
N ASP A 188 0.81 3.67 -13.26
CA ASP A 188 2.07 3.02 -13.63
C ASP A 188 1.82 1.64 -14.24
N ALA A 189 2.55 1.34 -15.31
CA ALA A 189 2.63 0.00 -15.88
C ALA A 189 3.89 -0.77 -15.41
N LEU A 190 4.81 -0.10 -14.71
CA LEU A 190 6.09 -0.66 -14.32
C LEU A 190 6.07 -1.08 -12.84
N LEU A 191 6.56 -2.29 -12.57
CA LEU A 191 6.81 -2.80 -11.23
C LEU A 191 8.07 -2.16 -10.64
N LYS A 192 7.92 -1.51 -9.49
CA LYS A 192 9.00 -0.90 -8.71
C LYS A 192 9.39 -1.78 -7.53
N ASN A 193 10.57 -1.52 -6.98
CA ASN A 193 10.99 -2.18 -5.75
C ASN A 193 10.10 -1.73 -4.58
N ALA A 194 9.52 -2.69 -3.89
CA ALA A 194 8.66 -2.41 -2.73
C ALA A 194 8.59 -3.59 -1.77
N LEU A 195 8.33 -3.29 -0.50
CA LEU A 195 7.91 -4.25 0.49
C LEU A 195 6.37 -4.31 0.48
N LEU A 196 5.82 -5.45 0.06
CA LEU A 196 4.40 -5.72 0.09
C LEU A 196 4.02 -6.28 1.45
N THR A 197 3.32 -5.49 2.23
CA THR A 197 2.85 -5.89 3.57
C THR A 197 1.37 -6.20 3.53
N ILE A 198 0.99 -7.37 4.03
CA ILE A 198 -0.40 -7.80 4.19
C ILE A 198 -0.64 -8.10 5.66
N ARG A 199 -1.64 -7.46 6.25
CA ARG A 199 -2.05 -7.65 7.65
C ARG A 199 -3.54 -7.89 7.74
N THR A 200 -3.91 -9.02 8.31
CA THR A 200 -5.30 -9.24 8.73
C THR A 200 -5.49 -8.60 10.10
N LEU A 201 -6.47 -7.75 10.21
CA LEU A 201 -6.87 -7.11 11.46
C LEU A 201 -7.89 -7.96 12.22
N PRO A 202 -8.18 -7.66 13.49
CA PRO A 202 -9.23 -8.33 14.23
C PRO A 202 -10.57 -8.35 13.52
N VAL A 203 -11.25 -9.48 13.58
CA VAL A 203 -12.57 -9.67 12.96
C VAL A 203 -13.60 -8.79 13.67
N ILE A 204 -14.37 -8.04 12.88
CA ILE A 204 -15.45 -7.18 13.39
C ILE A 204 -16.76 -7.98 13.34
N GLN A 205 -17.34 -8.22 14.50
CA GLN A 205 -18.63 -8.92 14.61
C GLN A 205 -19.80 -7.99 14.25
N PRO A 206 -20.93 -8.53 13.76
CA PRO A 206 -22.09 -7.72 13.41
C PRO A 206 -22.59 -6.83 14.55
N SER A 207 -22.61 -7.38 15.77
CA SER A 207 -23.11 -6.72 16.99
C SER A 207 -22.04 -6.04 17.82
N ASP A 208 -20.83 -5.80 17.28
CA ASP A 208 -19.74 -5.15 18.02
C ASP A 208 -20.10 -3.68 18.33
N PRO A 209 -20.32 -3.34 19.63
CA PRO A 209 -20.78 -2.02 20.03
C PRO A 209 -19.72 -0.92 19.79
N GLN A 210 -18.45 -1.29 19.66
CA GLN A 210 -17.37 -0.34 19.36
C GLN A 210 -17.64 0.43 18.08
N PHE A 211 -18.28 -0.21 17.12
CA PHE A 211 -18.51 0.38 15.79
C PHE A 211 -19.91 0.99 15.62
N GLY A 212 -20.73 1.04 16.68
CA GLY A 212 -22.07 1.62 16.66
C GLY A 212 -23.11 0.79 15.93
N GLU A 213 -24.26 1.39 15.66
CA GLU A 213 -25.40 0.75 15.03
C GLU A 213 -25.69 1.36 13.66
N GLY A 214 -26.22 0.54 12.76
CA GLY A 214 -26.58 0.93 11.40
C GLY A 214 -25.40 1.14 10.45
N ASP A 215 -25.65 0.93 9.16
CA ASP A 215 -24.64 0.93 8.11
C ASP A 215 -23.80 2.24 8.05
N ARG A 216 -24.42 3.38 8.31
CA ARG A 216 -23.80 4.70 8.20
C ARG A 216 -22.79 4.95 9.33
N GLU A 217 -23.16 4.70 10.57
CA GLU A 217 -22.30 4.89 11.72
C GLU A 217 -21.16 3.88 11.72
N ARG A 218 -21.47 2.61 11.47
CA ARG A 218 -20.48 1.54 11.33
C ARG A 218 -19.46 1.85 10.23
N THR A 219 -19.91 2.31 9.05
CA THR A 219 -18.99 2.72 7.98
C THR A 219 -18.01 3.80 8.45
N LYS A 220 -18.51 4.83 9.15
CA LYS A 220 -17.68 5.94 9.64
C LYS A 220 -16.65 5.46 10.67
N LYS A 221 -17.10 4.71 11.68
CA LYS A 221 -16.25 4.23 12.78
C LYS A 221 -15.24 3.19 12.30
N ILE A 222 -15.66 2.21 11.48
CA ILE A 222 -14.76 1.20 10.91
C ILE A 222 -13.74 1.86 9.99
N SER A 223 -14.14 2.82 9.15
CA SER A 223 -13.20 3.54 8.28
C SER A 223 -12.15 4.31 9.08
N ALA A 224 -12.53 5.00 10.15
CA ALA A 224 -11.61 5.73 11.01
C ALA A 224 -10.63 4.78 11.72
N TRP A 225 -11.15 3.69 12.31
CA TRP A 225 -10.32 2.66 12.95
C TRP A 225 -9.38 1.97 11.97
N TYR A 226 -9.86 1.62 10.79
CA TYR A 226 -9.05 0.99 9.73
C TYR A 226 -7.90 1.92 9.29
N LYS A 227 -8.17 3.20 9.10
CA LYS A 227 -7.15 4.21 8.75
C LYS A 227 -6.11 4.36 9.86
N ALA A 228 -6.51 4.37 11.12
CA ALA A 228 -5.57 4.39 12.24
C ALA A 228 -4.67 3.15 12.25
N LYS A 229 -5.24 1.96 12.00
CA LYS A 229 -4.45 0.72 11.88
C LYS A 229 -3.50 0.71 10.67
N TYR A 230 -3.91 1.31 9.58
CA TYR A 230 -3.03 1.51 8.43
C TYR A 230 -1.85 2.43 8.77
N GLU A 231 -2.09 3.54 9.46
CA GLU A 231 -1.03 4.47 9.88
C GLU A 231 -0.06 3.84 10.88
N GLU A 232 -0.54 2.98 11.79
CA GLU A 232 0.34 2.17 12.66
C GLU A 232 1.28 1.27 11.85
N ILE A 233 0.78 0.62 10.81
CA ILE A 233 1.59 -0.23 9.91
C ILE A 233 2.55 0.65 9.10
N ARG A 234 2.08 1.73 8.55
CA ARG A 234 2.84 2.68 7.73
C ARG A 234 4.02 3.24 8.51
N SER A 235 3.81 3.72 9.73
CA SER A 235 4.86 4.30 10.59
C SER A 235 5.98 3.29 10.92
N THR A 236 5.67 1.99 10.98
CA THR A 236 6.66 0.93 11.21
C THR A 236 7.39 0.49 9.94
N LYS A 237 6.82 0.71 8.75
CA LYS A 237 7.34 0.20 7.47
C LYS A 237 7.96 1.28 6.59
N GLU A 238 7.58 2.53 6.78
CA GLU A 238 8.07 3.66 5.99
C GLU A 238 9.20 4.42 6.69
N GLY A 239 10.30 3.74 7.00
CA GLY A 239 11.54 4.38 7.47
C GLY A 239 12.27 5.12 6.33
N PRO A 240 13.42 5.77 6.62
CA PRO A 240 14.20 6.56 5.65
C PRO A 240 14.53 5.82 4.34
N VAL A 241 14.86 4.53 4.41
CA VAL A 241 15.16 3.68 3.24
C VAL A 241 13.96 3.58 2.28
N TRP A 242 12.73 3.64 2.82
CA TRP A 242 11.53 3.66 1.99
C TRP A 242 11.48 4.84 1.02
N TYR A 243 12.02 5.98 1.41
CA TYR A 243 12.01 7.24 0.66
C TYR A 243 13.24 7.46 -0.24
N HIS A 244 14.17 6.51 -0.35
CA HIS A 244 15.37 6.66 -1.18
C HIS A 244 15.03 6.94 -2.66
N GLU A 245 14.00 6.30 -3.22
CA GLU A 245 13.60 6.59 -4.61
C GLU A 245 13.05 8.02 -4.76
N GLN A 246 12.30 8.48 -3.77
CA GLN A 246 11.81 9.86 -3.73
C GLN A 246 12.95 10.86 -3.59
N LEU A 247 13.93 10.56 -2.74
CA LEU A 247 15.15 11.34 -2.60
C LEU A 247 15.91 11.45 -3.93
N MET A 248 16.06 10.34 -4.64
CA MET A 248 16.72 10.33 -5.95
C MET A 248 16.04 11.25 -6.97
N ARG A 249 14.71 11.34 -6.97
CA ARG A 249 13.97 12.24 -7.87
C ARG A 249 14.26 13.71 -7.61
N ASN A 250 14.61 14.10 -6.40
CA ASN A 250 14.98 15.48 -6.06
C ASN A 250 16.26 15.92 -6.77
N PHE A 251 17.16 14.99 -7.12
CA PHE A 251 18.49 15.29 -7.61
C PHE A 251 18.77 14.78 -9.02
N MET A 252 17.87 13.99 -9.62
CA MET A 252 18.07 13.32 -10.91
C MET A 252 18.37 14.28 -12.08
N TYR A 253 17.88 15.51 -12.03
CA TYR A 253 18.08 16.53 -13.08
C TYR A 253 18.94 17.71 -12.62
N LYS A 254 19.67 17.57 -11.51
CA LYS A 254 20.53 18.61 -10.94
C LYS A 254 22.03 18.43 -11.31
N GLY A 255 22.30 17.56 -12.27
CA GLY A 255 23.63 17.24 -12.75
C GLY A 255 24.12 15.85 -12.34
N PRO A 256 24.97 15.21 -13.17
CA PRO A 256 25.39 13.82 -12.97
C PRO A 256 26.20 13.63 -11.69
N VAL A 257 27.01 14.60 -11.29
CA VAL A 257 27.84 14.52 -10.07
C VAL A 257 26.94 14.43 -8.84
N LEU A 258 25.94 15.30 -8.74
CA LEU A 258 25.03 15.32 -7.59
C LEU A 258 24.14 14.08 -7.56
N GLU A 259 23.67 13.62 -8.72
CA GLU A 259 22.90 12.37 -8.81
C GLU A 259 23.71 11.18 -8.31
N TRP A 260 24.95 10.99 -8.80
CA TRP A 260 25.82 9.91 -8.36
C TRP A 260 26.17 10.02 -6.87
N HIS A 261 26.51 11.22 -6.39
CA HIS A 261 26.78 11.47 -4.98
C HIS A 261 25.57 11.06 -4.11
N THR A 262 24.38 11.49 -4.48
CA THR A 262 23.14 11.14 -3.74
C THR A 262 22.91 9.63 -3.74
N ARG A 263 23.10 8.97 -4.88
CA ARG A 263 22.92 7.53 -5.05
C ARG A 263 23.86 6.71 -4.17
N ILE A 264 25.12 7.13 -4.09
CA ILE A 264 26.14 6.48 -3.25
C ILE A 264 25.85 6.74 -1.78
N LYS A 265 25.71 8.01 -1.38
CA LYS A 265 25.49 8.41 0.02
C LYS A 265 24.19 7.81 0.59
N ALA A 266 23.09 7.82 -0.14
CA ALA A 266 21.85 7.21 0.33
C ALA A 266 22.01 5.73 0.69
N ARG A 267 22.85 4.98 -0.05
CA ARG A 267 23.13 3.56 0.24
C ARG A 267 24.13 3.40 1.39
N MET A 268 25.22 4.15 1.37
CA MET A 268 26.26 4.05 2.41
C MET A 268 25.73 4.44 3.78
N ASP A 269 24.93 5.50 3.85
CA ASP A 269 24.42 6.07 5.08
C ASP A 269 23.05 5.52 5.49
N ALA A 270 22.54 4.49 4.80
CA ALA A 270 21.21 3.92 5.08
C ALA A 270 21.03 3.48 6.55
N GLY A 271 22.06 2.83 7.13
CA GLY A 271 22.05 2.42 8.52
C GLY A 271 22.05 3.61 9.50
N LEU A 272 22.75 4.70 9.15
CA LEU A 272 22.73 5.94 9.93
C LEU A 272 21.35 6.61 9.88
N HIS A 273 20.74 6.68 8.69
CA HIS A 273 19.41 7.27 8.54
C HIS A 273 18.37 6.51 9.36
N ASP A 274 18.41 5.18 9.33
CA ASP A 274 17.52 4.34 10.16
C ASP A 274 17.79 4.50 11.66
N LEU A 275 19.05 4.63 12.06
CA LEU A 275 19.41 4.87 13.46
C LEU A 275 18.87 6.21 13.95
N LEU A 276 19.05 7.29 13.17
CA LEU A 276 18.54 8.61 13.48
C LEU A 276 16.99 8.59 13.60
N HIS A 277 16.34 7.95 12.64
CA HIS A 277 14.88 7.83 12.64
C HIS A 277 14.35 7.12 13.90
N LYS A 278 15.02 6.06 14.36
CA LYS A 278 14.63 5.30 15.56
C LYS A 278 14.91 6.03 16.88
N ARG A 279 15.93 6.89 16.91
CA ARG A 279 16.36 7.57 18.13
C ARG A 279 15.71 8.93 18.34
N ILE A 280 15.37 9.62 17.25
CA ILE A 280 14.75 10.95 17.32
C ILE A 280 13.23 10.78 17.35
N PRO A 281 12.52 11.38 18.31
CA PRO A 281 11.06 11.32 18.40
C PRO A 281 10.37 11.71 17.09
N ILE A 282 9.19 11.16 16.85
CA ILE A 282 8.46 11.36 15.58
C ILE A 282 7.86 12.77 15.43
N ASP A 283 7.80 13.52 16.51
CA ASP A 283 7.28 14.90 16.62
C ASP A 283 8.37 15.93 17.00
N ALA A 284 9.64 15.51 16.96
CA ALA A 284 10.78 16.33 17.38
C ALA A 284 11.00 17.56 16.47
N ARG A 285 11.51 18.63 17.08
CA ARG A 285 12.17 19.75 16.38
C ARG A 285 13.62 19.38 16.16
N ILE A 286 14.05 19.42 14.91
CA ILE A 286 15.41 19.02 14.52
C ILE A 286 16.11 20.21 13.84
N VAL A 287 17.36 20.45 14.22
CA VAL A 287 18.26 21.37 13.53
C VAL A 287 19.37 20.55 12.87
N ASP A 288 19.48 20.67 11.55
CA ASP A 288 20.50 20.01 10.72
C ASP A 288 21.58 21.03 10.33
N LEU A 289 22.72 21.00 11.04
CA LEU A 289 23.84 21.92 10.89
C LEU A 289 24.81 21.41 9.82
N GLY A 290 24.95 22.17 8.72
CA GLY A 290 25.66 21.75 7.53
C GLY A 290 24.85 20.77 6.70
N SER A 291 23.57 21.10 6.50
CA SER A 291 22.58 20.22 5.86
C SER A 291 22.90 19.85 4.40
N GLY A 292 23.85 20.55 3.77
CA GLY A 292 24.21 20.35 2.37
C GLY A 292 22.98 20.51 1.45
N HIS A 293 22.71 19.48 0.65
CA HIS A 293 21.52 19.44 -0.21
C HIS A 293 20.24 18.92 0.51
N GLY A 294 20.28 18.77 1.84
CA GLY A 294 19.12 18.39 2.66
C GLY A 294 18.76 16.90 2.64
N MET A 295 19.67 16.00 2.29
CA MET A 295 19.36 14.57 2.15
C MET A 295 18.83 13.95 3.43
N VAL A 296 19.51 14.18 4.57
CA VAL A 296 19.11 13.65 5.89
C VAL A 296 17.80 14.28 6.32
N SER A 297 17.70 15.60 6.21
CA SER A 297 16.49 16.37 6.56
C SER A 297 15.25 15.88 5.80
N PHE A 298 15.35 15.67 4.48
CA PHE A 298 14.24 15.13 3.69
C PHE A 298 13.83 13.72 4.13
N LEU A 299 14.79 12.82 4.31
CA LEU A 299 14.51 11.44 4.71
C LEU A 299 13.83 11.37 6.07
N LEU A 300 14.32 12.15 7.04
CA LEU A 300 13.72 12.20 8.39
C LEU A 300 12.36 12.89 8.39
N GLY A 301 12.17 13.94 7.59
CA GLY A 301 10.90 14.66 7.49
C GLY A 301 9.80 13.83 6.82
N TRP A 302 10.12 13.10 5.75
CA TRP A 302 9.14 12.20 5.11
C TRP A 302 8.79 10.99 5.97
N SER A 303 9.77 10.46 6.72
CA SER A 303 9.57 9.28 7.59
C SER A 303 8.73 9.59 8.83
N ALA A 304 8.64 10.86 9.23
CA ALA A 304 7.83 11.33 10.34
C ALA A 304 7.31 12.76 10.04
N PRO A 305 6.11 12.88 9.46
CA PRO A 305 5.57 14.18 9.02
C PRO A 305 5.34 15.21 10.13
N ASP A 306 5.24 14.75 11.39
CA ASP A 306 5.04 15.64 12.55
C ASP A 306 6.36 16.27 13.04
N ARG A 307 7.52 15.82 12.56
CA ARG A 307 8.81 16.48 12.81
C ARG A 307 8.84 17.84 12.15
N VAL A 308 9.49 18.80 12.80
CA VAL A 308 9.82 20.11 12.21
C VAL A 308 11.33 20.18 12.06
N ILE A 309 11.82 20.28 10.82
CA ILE A 309 13.26 20.21 10.52
C ILE A 309 13.71 21.52 9.88
N GLN A 310 14.75 22.11 10.45
CA GLN A 310 15.41 23.29 9.90
C GLN A 310 16.87 22.98 9.60
N GLY A 311 17.22 22.99 8.30
CA GLY A 311 18.58 22.82 7.83
C GLY A 311 19.29 24.16 7.66
N TYR A 312 20.55 24.23 8.09
CA TYR A 312 21.45 25.37 7.87
C TYR A 312 22.65 24.91 7.06
N GLU A 313 22.99 25.67 6.03
CA GLU A 313 24.14 25.41 5.15
C GLU A 313 24.72 26.73 4.70
N ARG A 314 26.08 26.84 4.67
CA ARG A 314 26.77 28.07 4.25
C ARG A 314 26.74 28.29 2.73
N ASP A 315 26.68 27.21 1.96
CA ASP A 315 26.68 27.24 0.50
C ASP A 315 25.26 27.57 0.00
N ALA A 316 25.07 28.77 -0.52
CA ALA A 316 23.77 29.26 -1.00
C ALA A 316 23.24 28.44 -2.18
N ASP A 317 24.10 27.88 -3.04
CA ASP A 317 23.70 27.06 -4.19
C ASP A 317 23.11 25.72 -3.72
N LYS A 318 23.68 25.11 -2.68
CA LYS A 318 23.13 23.89 -2.08
C LYS A 318 21.78 24.14 -1.45
N VAL A 319 21.63 25.26 -0.72
CA VAL A 319 20.35 25.68 -0.13
C VAL A 319 19.29 25.93 -1.21
N ALA A 320 19.68 26.60 -2.30
CA ALA A 320 18.79 26.83 -3.44
C ALA A 320 18.31 25.51 -4.08
N ILE A 321 19.23 24.54 -4.23
CA ILE A 321 18.89 23.19 -4.73
C ILE A 321 17.94 22.48 -3.78
N ALA A 322 18.18 22.50 -2.47
CA ALA A 322 17.33 21.87 -1.46
C ALA A 322 15.93 22.51 -1.45
N ASN A 323 15.85 23.84 -1.43
CA ASN A 323 14.58 24.57 -1.46
C ASN A 323 13.79 24.40 -2.77
N ASN A 324 14.48 24.06 -3.88
CA ASN A 324 13.86 23.81 -5.19
C ASN A 324 13.80 22.31 -5.51
N ALA A 325 13.68 21.46 -4.50
CA ALA A 325 13.51 20.02 -4.67
C ALA A 325 12.14 19.68 -5.27
N TYR A 326 12.07 18.63 -6.09
CA TYR A 326 10.83 18.17 -6.71
C TYR A 326 9.80 17.68 -5.69
N SER A 327 10.26 16.88 -4.73
CA SER A 327 9.45 16.38 -3.61
C SER A 327 9.77 17.23 -2.38
N ARG A 328 8.97 18.26 -2.14
CA ARG A 328 9.07 19.09 -0.93
C ARG A 328 8.31 18.46 0.22
N SER A 329 8.69 18.86 1.43
CA SER A 329 7.96 18.53 2.64
C SER A 329 7.71 19.82 3.41
N PRO A 330 6.46 20.14 3.79
CA PRO A 330 6.15 21.42 4.46
C PRO A 330 6.81 21.54 5.83
N ASN A 331 7.21 20.44 6.43
CA ASN A 331 7.87 20.35 7.72
C ASN A 331 9.41 20.42 7.64
N VAL A 332 9.98 20.63 6.43
CA VAL A 332 11.44 20.75 6.22
C VAL A 332 11.73 22.05 5.50
N THR A 333 12.61 22.87 6.12
CA THR A 333 13.05 24.17 5.58
C THR A 333 14.57 24.27 5.57
N PHE A 334 15.12 25.10 4.68
CA PHE A 334 16.57 25.31 4.59
C PHE A 334 16.89 26.79 4.52
N SER A 335 17.93 27.20 5.23
CA SER A 335 18.42 28.58 5.28
C SER A 335 19.93 28.66 5.11
N VAL A 336 20.39 29.74 4.45
CA VAL A 336 21.83 30.01 4.33
C VAL A 336 22.34 30.53 5.65
N ALA A 337 23.31 29.89 6.25
CA ALA A 337 23.99 30.36 7.46
C ALA A 337 25.41 29.77 7.58
N ASP A 338 26.30 30.58 8.12
CA ASP A 338 27.62 30.10 8.53
C ASP A 338 27.57 29.63 9.98
N LEU A 339 28.09 28.42 10.23
CA LEU A 339 28.03 27.81 11.57
C LEU A 339 28.89 28.52 12.59
N GLU A 340 29.96 29.23 12.15
CA GLU A 340 30.87 29.99 13.05
C GLU A 340 30.17 31.14 13.80
N GLY A 341 29.10 31.71 13.22
CA GLY A 341 28.33 32.79 13.83
C GLY A 341 26.90 32.42 14.20
N LEU A 342 26.51 31.21 13.92
CA LEU A 342 25.10 30.77 14.12
C LEU A 342 24.85 30.40 15.58
N ILE A 343 23.87 31.06 16.16
CA ILE A 343 23.22 30.59 17.39
C ILE A 343 21.99 29.76 16.94
N PRO A 344 22.07 28.42 16.96
CA PRO A 344 20.96 27.61 16.48
C PRO A 344 19.76 27.76 17.41
N PRO A 345 18.51 27.73 16.87
CA PRO A 345 17.33 27.79 17.70
C PRO A 345 17.24 26.55 18.61
N PRO A 346 16.50 26.62 19.74
CA PRO A 346 16.27 25.47 20.59
C PRO A 346 15.57 24.34 19.82
N ALA A 347 16.10 23.14 19.96
CA ALA A 347 15.60 21.94 19.28
C ALA A 347 15.75 20.69 20.18
N ASP A 348 14.98 19.66 19.87
CA ASP A 348 15.03 18.38 20.57
C ASP A 348 16.23 17.54 20.11
N ALA A 349 16.70 17.77 18.88
CA ALA A 349 17.89 17.12 18.32
C ALA A 349 18.67 18.04 17.38
N TYR A 350 20.00 17.95 17.47
CA TYR A 350 20.92 18.61 16.55
C TYR A 350 21.69 17.54 15.76
N ILE A 351 21.72 17.69 14.44
CA ILE A 351 22.45 16.81 13.53
C ILE A 351 23.65 17.56 12.99
N LEU A 352 24.85 16.98 13.15
CA LEU A 352 26.11 17.48 12.58
C LEU A 352 26.73 16.30 11.81
N LYS A 353 26.48 16.24 10.51
CA LYS A 353 26.97 15.14 9.68
C LYS A 353 27.98 15.66 8.66
N ASP A 354 29.20 15.09 8.69
CA ASP A 354 30.28 15.44 7.75
C ASP A 354 30.65 16.95 7.79
N VAL A 355 30.58 17.61 8.96
CA VAL A 355 30.74 19.07 9.13
C VAL A 355 31.90 19.43 10.06
N LEU A 356 32.12 18.65 11.12
CA LEU A 356 33.09 19.01 12.20
C LEU A 356 34.50 19.27 11.70
N HIS A 357 34.92 18.66 10.61
CA HIS A 357 36.27 18.86 10.03
C HIS A 357 36.44 20.19 9.27
N TYR A 358 35.34 20.94 9.07
CA TYR A 358 35.38 22.30 8.50
C TYR A 358 35.38 23.39 9.58
N LEU A 359 35.15 23.02 10.84
CA LEU A 359 35.19 23.98 11.95
C LEU A 359 36.61 24.14 12.48
N PRO A 360 37.00 25.35 12.93
CA PRO A 360 38.31 25.54 13.53
C PRO A 360 38.45 24.66 14.78
N PRO A 361 39.69 24.21 15.10
CA PRO A 361 39.90 23.47 16.34
C PRO A 361 39.56 24.35 17.53
N ILE A 362 38.78 23.77 18.48
CA ILE A 362 38.42 24.44 19.74
C ILE A 362 39.62 24.66 20.60
#